data_c51f0701d947b6fb0765aa8796c7aa8c
#
_entry.id   c51f0701d947b6fb0765aa8796c7aa8c
#
_cell.length_a   1.000
_cell.length_b   1.000
_cell.length_c   1.000
_cell.angle_alpha   90.00
_cell.angle_beta   90.00
_cell.angle_gamma   90.00
#
_symmetry.space_group_name_H-M   'P 1'
#
loop_
_entity.id
_entity.type
_entity.pdbx_description
1 polymer ?
#
loop_
_entity_poly.entity_id
_entity_poly.type
_entity_poly.pdbx_seq_one_letter_code
_entity_poly.pdbx_strand_id
1 'polypeptide(L)'
;MKNNLKKIDMNSEFIKRRKQLCNSLIEDSLVIVASSSPKQRNSDADYSYRQDSNFYYLSGYSEPESVLVLSPGSKHEYIMFCRDRDPEREQWDGFRSGQEGAKEVFGADKAYSISKINSVMPELMQGKKNIYFSMSADNGLGNWIPMWIEDLRKNTRAGVEVPENLVSLDSILHEMRLIKSDKEIEIMRKAGSITCEAHNHAMSSVKPGMFEYQLEAEYLYTFAKNGARFPAYNSIVGGGNNSCILHYNENNSELNDGDLVLVDAGCEYDYYASDVTRTFPVGKKFTEEQKLIYEVVLEAHKKSMEEIKPGNPWNKTHDKSVEVITDGLNDLGLLQGNQDYSKFYMHRIGHWLGMDVHDVGNYKRDGEWRDFEPGMVMTIEPGIYILDSLEDIDTKWLGIGIRIEDDVLVTETGFEILTPDSPREISDIENLKA
;
A
#
# COMPACT_ATOMS: atom_id res chain seq x y z
N MET A 1 0.05 12.54 30.22
CA MET A 1 1.05 11.50 30.04
C MET A 1 1.64 11.64 28.65
N LYS A 2 2.94 11.90 28.51
CA LYS A 2 3.60 11.97 27.20
C LYS A 2 3.81 10.52 26.74
N ASN A 3 2.90 9.99 25.93
CA ASN A 3 3.20 8.80 25.13
C ASN A 3 4.18 9.24 24.03
N ASN A 4 5.46 9.22 24.35
CA ASN A 4 6.52 9.20 23.34
C ASN A 4 6.46 7.81 22.67
N LEU A 5 5.60 7.63 21.69
CA LEU A 5 5.79 6.57 20.71
C LEU A 5 7.16 6.86 20.09
N LYS A 6 8.19 6.08 20.44
CA LYS A 6 9.50 6.20 19.81
C LYS A 6 9.30 5.85 18.35
N LYS A 7 9.40 6.86 17.49
CA LYS A 7 9.43 6.66 16.04
C LYS A 7 10.62 5.76 15.70
N ILE A 8 10.42 4.77 14.83
CA ILE A 8 11.49 3.88 14.36
C ILE A 8 12.50 4.72 13.58
N ASP A 9 13.77 4.63 13.95
CA ASP A 9 14.82 5.39 13.25
C ASP A 9 15.18 4.72 11.92
N MET A 10 14.71 5.31 10.82
CA MET A 10 14.93 4.87 9.44
C MET A 10 16.15 5.47 8.77
N ASN A 11 16.93 6.36 9.41
CA ASN A 11 18.00 7.08 8.74
C ASN A 11 19.06 6.15 8.13
N SER A 12 19.44 5.10 8.84
CA SER A 12 20.38 4.10 8.33
C SER A 12 19.82 3.31 7.14
N GLU A 13 18.51 3.07 7.08
CA GLU A 13 17.86 2.37 5.97
C GLU A 13 17.89 3.23 4.69
N PHE A 14 17.55 4.51 4.76
CA PHE A 14 17.63 5.40 3.60
C PHE A 14 19.03 5.45 2.99
N ILE A 15 20.07 5.48 3.81
CA ILE A 15 21.47 5.43 3.36
C ILE A 15 21.76 4.08 2.68
N LYS A 16 21.38 2.97 3.31
CA LYS A 16 21.55 1.61 2.78
C LYS A 16 20.87 1.45 1.42
N ARG A 17 19.63 1.91 1.30
CA ARG A 17 18.83 1.84 0.07
C ARG A 17 19.47 2.62 -1.08
N ARG A 18 19.91 3.85 -0.84
CA ARG A 18 20.64 4.64 -1.85
C ARG A 18 21.92 3.94 -2.31
N LYS A 19 22.71 3.38 -1.39
CA LYS A 19 23.92 2.61 -1.74
C LYS A 19 23.61 1.35 -2.53
N GLN A 20 22.58 0.60 -2.13
CA GLN A 20 22.13 -0.60 -2.84
C GLN A 20 21.69 -0.25 -4.27
N LEU A 21 20.90 0.80 -4.43
CA LEU A 21 20.49 1.28 -5.74
C LEU A 21 21.70 1.67 -6.59
N CYS A 22 22.59 2.50 -6.07
CA CYS A 22 23.79 2.92 -6.79
C CYS A 22 24.66 1.73 -7.26
N ASN A 23 24.77 0.69 -6.44
CA ASN A 23 25.52 -0.53 -6.80
C ASN A 23 24.85 -1.38 -7.89
N SER A 24 23.56 -1.18 -8.12
CA SER A 24 22.80 -1.91 -9.15
C SER A 24 22.78 -1.19 -10.52
N LEU A 25 23.32 0.02 -10.58
CA LEU A 25 23.34 0.82 -11.81
C LEU A 25 24.54 0.47 -12.69
N ILE A 26 24.37 0.66 -13.99
CA ILE A 26 25.48 0.60 -14.93
C ILE A 26 26.34 1.88 -14.83
N GLU A 27 27.57 1.83 -15.32
CA GLU A 27 28.50 2.97 -15.31
C GLU A 27 27.92 4.21 -16.00
N ASP A 28 28.41 5.38 -15.64
CA ASP A 28 27.98 6.68 -16.17
C ASP A 28 26.48 6.93 -16.04
N SER A 29 25.89 6.54 -14.91
CA SER A 29 24.47 6.71 -14.62
C SER A 29 24.17 7.91 -13.74
N LEU A 30 22.97 8.48 -13.93
CA LEU A 30 22.35 9.44 -13.04
C LEU A 30 20.92 8.97 -12.74
N VAL A 31 20.52 8.98 -11.48
CA VAL A 31 19.13 8.71 -11.07
C VAL A 31 18.44 10.04 -10.73
N ILE A 32 17.22 10.21 -11.19
CA ILE A 32 16.39 11.37 -10.89
C ILE A 32 15.04 10.90 -10.37
N VAL A 33 14.69 11.30 -9.15
CA VAL A 33 13.39 11.00 -8.54
C VAL A 33 12.77 12.30 -8.04
N ALA A 34 11.54 12.59 -8.46
CA ALA A 34 10.82 13.79 -8.02
C ALA A 34 9.79 13.45 -6.95
N SER A 35 9.52 14.42 -6.08
CA SER A 35 8.44 14.38 -5.10
C SER A 35 7.07 14.36 -5.77
N SER A 36 6.05 13.90 -5.05
CA SER A 36 4.65 14.14 -5.43
C SER A 36 4.37 15.64 -5.52
N SER A 37 3.41 16.00 -6.37
CA SER A 37 2.84 17.35 -6.39
C SER A 37 1.66 17.45 -5.41
N PRO A 38 1.47 18.58 -4.71
CA PRO A 38 0.23 18.83 -3.97
C PRO A 38 -0.99 18.67 -4.87
N LYS A 39 -2.07 18.10 -4.36
CA LYS A 39 -3.33 17.87 -5.08
C LYS A 39 -4.41 18.78 -4.53
N GLN A 40 -5.02 19.59 -5.37
CA GLN A 40 -6.14 20.44 -4.97
C GLN A 40 -7.40 19.60 -4.76
N ARG A 41 -8.08 19.85 -3.64
CA ARG A 41 -9.41 19.29 -3.37
C ARG A 41 -10.51 20.15 -3.98
N ASN A 42 -10.40 21.46 -3.78
CA ASN A 42 -11.29 22.47 -4.38
C ASN A 42 -10.58 23.83 -4.34
N SER A 43 -10.94 24.75 -5.24
CA SER A 43 -10.45 26.14 -5.31
C SER A 43 -9.02 26.33 -4.76
N ASP A 44 -8.90 26.78 -3.52
CA ASP A 44 -7.66 27.08 -2.80
C ASP A 44 -7.38 26.13 -1.62
N ALA A 45 -8.15 25.06 -1.48
CA ALA A 45 -7.94 24.03 -0.46
C ALA A 45 -7.35 22.76 -1.07
N ASP A 46 -6.28 22.27 -0.46
CA ASP A 46 -5.58 21.04 -0.89
C ASP A 46 -6.04 19.82 -0.10
N TYR A 47 -5.89 18.63 -0.71
CA TYR A 47 -5.84 17.39 0.03
C TYR A 47 -4.60 17.34 0.92
N SER A 48 -4.66 16.57 1.99
CA SER A 48 -3.46 16.28 2.79
C SER A 48 -2.35 15.73 1.91
N TYR A 49 -1.16 16.34 2.00
CA TYR A 49 -0.02 15.94 1.18
C TYR A 49 0.51 14.57 1.61
N ARG A 50 0.72 13.70 0.65
CA ARG A 50 1.47 12.46 0.79
C ARG A 50 2.59 12.42 -0.22
N GLN A 51 3.80 12.15 0.25
CA GLN A 51 4.98 12.05 -0.58
C GLN A 51 4.91 10.81 -1.50
N ASP A 52 5.55 10.90 -2.67
CA ASP A 52 5.78 9.76 -3.55
C ASP A 52 6.54 8.65 -2.80
N SER A 53 6.07 7.41 -2.94
CA SER A 53 6.62 6.28 -2.21
C SER A 53 8.08 6.00 -2.55
N ASN A 54 8.47 6.08 -3.83
CA ASN A 54 9.85 5.87 -4.27
C ASN A 54 10.79 6.97 -3.79
N PHE A 55 10.31 8.23 -3.84
CA PHE A 55 11.06 9.37 -3.34
C PHE A 55 11.29 9.25 -1.82
N TYR A 56 10.25 8.95 -1.06
CA TYR A 56 10.35 8.75 0.39
C TYR A 56 11.23 7.55 0.74
N TYR A 57 11.07 6.42 0.03
CA TYR A 57 11.87 5.20 0.21
C TYR A 57 13.36 5.44 0.16
N LEU A 58 13.81 6.38 -0.70
CA LEU A 58 15.22 6.72 -0.87
C LEU A 58 15.69 7.86 0.03
N SER A 59 14.80 8.78 0.43
CA SER A 59 15.22 10.02 1.09
C SER A 59 14.74 10.19 2.52
N GLY A 60 13.57 9.64 2.88
CA GLY A 60 12.87 9.98 4.11
C GLY A 60 12.31 11.43 4.14
N TYR A 61 12.44 12.17 3.04
CA TYR A 61 12.04 13.57 2.94
C TYR A 61 10.55 13.69 2.57
N SER A 62 9.77 14.35 3.41
CA SER A 62 8.31 14.38 3.29
C SER A 62 7.74 15.69 2.73
N GLU A 63 8.58 16.65 2.32
CA GLU A 63 8.11 17.92 1.78
C GLU A 63 7.93 17.86 0.25
N PRO A 64 6.94 18.60 -0.30
CA PRO A 64 6.73 18.71 -1.75
C PRO A 64 7.81 19.54 -2.45
N GLU A 65 7.68 19.67 -3.77
CA GLU A 65 8.55 20.50 -4.63
C GLU A 65 10.03 20.15 -4.45
N SER A 66 10.35 18.88 -4.55
CA SER A 66 11.71 18.37 -4.31
C SER A 66 12.11 17.38 -5.38
N VAL A 67 13.41 17.31 -5.68
CA VAL A 67 14.00 16.33 -6.59
C VAL A 67 15.26 15.77 -5.95
N LEU A 68 15.32 14.44 -5.86
CA LEU A 68 16.48 13.68 -5.44
C LEU A 68 17.27 13.28 -6.68
N VAL A 69 18.59 13.45 -6.62
CA VAL A 69 19.53 13.00 -7.66
C VAL A 69 20.59 12.11 -7.02
N LEU A 70 20.82 10.93 -7.62
CA LEU A 70 21.97 10.09 -7.27
C LEU A 70 22.94 10.04 -8.46
N SER A 71 24.19 10.35 -8.20
CA SER A 71 25.27 10.38 -9.19
C SER A 71 26.46 9.53 -8.69
N PRO A 72 26.38 8.19 -8.86
CA PRO A 72 27.41 7.28 -8.36
C PRO A 72 28.82 7.64 -8.85
N GLY A 73 29.81 7.53 -7.96
CA GLY A 73 31.21 7.84 -8.25
C GLY A 73 31.53 9.34 -8.39
N SER A 74 30.55 10.23 -8.25
CA SER A 74 30.77 11.66 -8.27
C SER A 74 31.19 12.17 -6.88
N LYS A 75 31.79 13.38 -6.83
CA LYS A 75 32.16 14.03 -5.56
C LYS A 75 30.98 14.19 -4.60
N HIS A 76 29.81 14.40 -5.12
CA HIS A 76 28.53 14.51 -4.41
C HIS A 76 27.60 13.47 -5.01
N GLU A 77 27.47 12.33 -4.34
CA GLU A 77 26.67 11.22 -4.85
C GLU A 77 25.18 11.41 -4.60
N TYR A 78 24.82 12.02 -3.49
CA TYR A 78 23.42 12.31 -3.14
C TYR A 78 23.19 13.84 -3.12
N ILE A 79 22.37 14.29 -4.05
CA ILE A 79 22.03 15.71 -4.25
C ILE A 79 20.52 15.88 -4.08
N MET A 80 20.10 16.94 -3.36
CA MET A 80 18.71 17.27 -3.17
C MET A 80 18.41 18.67 -3.73
N PHE A 81 17.37 18.80 -4.52
CA PHE A 81 16.71 20.07 -4.81
C PHE A 81 15.48 20.18 -3.92
N CYS A 82 15.29 21.28 -3.21
CA CYS A 82 14.18 21.47 -2.29
C CYS A 82 13.81 22.94 -2.18
N ARG A 83 12.67 23.22 -1.56
CA ARG A 83 12.21 24.59 -1.30
C ARG A 83 13.20 25.34 -0.41
N ASP A 84 13.32 26.64 -0.64
CA ASP A 84 14.08 27.51 0.25
C ASP A 84 13.36 27.70 1.59
N ARG A 85 14.12 27.97 2.67
CA ARG A 85 13.57 28.54 3.89
C ARG A 85 12.96 29.89 3.55
N ASP A 86 11.74 30.12 3.99
CA ASP A 86 10.99 31.35 3.78
C ASP A 86 10.16 31.64 5.05
N PRO A 87 10.67 32.50 5.95
CA PRO A 87 9.98 32.76 7.22
C PRO A 87 8.56 33.31 7.06
N GLU A 88 8.27 34.08 5.99
CA GLU A 88 6.93 34.59 5.73
C GLU A 88 5.98 33.47 5.31
N ARG A 89 6.42 32.60 4.40
CA ARG A 89 5.65 31.42 3.99
C ARG A 89 5.51 30.39 5.10
N GLU A 90 6.55 30.20 5.92
CA GLU A 90 6.51 29.26 7.05
C GLU A 90 5.45 29.65 8.11
N GLN A 91 5.05 30.91 8.18
CA GLN A 91 3.91 31.33 9.01
C GLN A 91 2.55 30.82 8.48
N TRP A 92 2.46 30.54 7.18
CA TRP A 92 1.24 30.04 6.54
C TRP A 92 1.23 28.53 6.38
N ASP A 93 2.32 27.97 5.88
CA ASP A 93 2.38 26.58 5.41
C ASP A 93 3.16 25.66 6.38
N GLY A 94 3.75 26.21 7.43
CA GLY A 94 4.60 25.49 8.35
C GLY A 94 6.07 25.43 7.96
N PHE A 95 6.88 24.82 8.81
CA PHE A 95 8.34 24.76 8.71
C PHE A 95 8.79 24.08 7.41
N ARG A 96 9.88 24.61 6.83
CA ARG A 96 10.59 24.05 5.68
C ARG A 96 12.02 23.70 6.07
N SER A 97 12.49 22.51 5.72
CA SER A 97 13.86 22.08 6.03
C SER A 97 14.92 22.91 5.31
N GLY A 98 14.64 23.36 4.10
CA GLY A 98 15.59 24.09 3.27
C GLY A 98 16.81 23.27 2.93
N GLN A 99 17.83 23.92 2.33
CA GLN A 99 19.04 23.24 1.88
C GLN A 99 19.91 22.74 3.05
N GLU A 100 19.91 23.47 4.17
CA GLU A 100 20.65 23.05 5.36
C GLU A 100 20.04 21.79 5.97
N GLY A 101 18.70 21.77 6.16
CA GLY A 101 18.00 20.58 6.66
C GLY A 101 18.15 19.38 5.72
N ALA A 102 18.13 19.60 4.40
CA ALA A 102 18.38 18.53 3.42
C ALA A 102 19.76 17.86 3.63
N LYS A 103 20.78 18.63 4.01
CA LYS A 103 22.12 18.10 4.32
C LYS A 103 22.22 17.50 5.72
N GLU A 104 21.80 18.25 6.74
CA GLU A 104 22.02 17.89 8.15
C GLU A 104 21.11 16.76 8.64
N VAL A 105 19.85 16.75 8.20
CA VAL A 105 18.83 15.80 8.65
C VAL A 105 18.68 14.63 7.68
N PHE A 106 18.66 14.91 6.36
CA PHE A 106 18.40 13.89 5.33
C PHE A 106 19.66 13.38 4.62
N GLY A 107 20.84 13.92 4.99
CA GLY A 107 22.14 13.38 4.61
C GLY A 107 22.54 13.66 3.15
N ALA A 108 21.98 14.70 2.52
CA ALA A 108 22.41 15.09 1.17
C ALA A 108 23.84 15.64 1.21
N ASP A 109 24.71 15.18 0.30
CA ASP A 109 26.07 15.71 0.14
C ASP A 109 26.04 17.17 -0.34
N LYS A 110 25.02 17.49 -1.15
CA LYS A 110 24.78 18.83 -1.67
C LYS A 110 23.28 19.11 -1.81
N ALA A 111 22.89 20.32 -1.53
CA ALA A 111 21.50 20.73 -1.72
C ALA A 111 21.43 22.06 -2.47
N TYR A 112 20.39 22.22 -3.30
CA TYR A 112 20.10 23.39 -4.08
C TYR A 112 18.67 23.84 -3.87
N SER A 113 18.40 25.13 -4.08
CA SER A 113 17.04 25.61 -4.25
C SER A 113 16.39 24.93 -5.45
N ILE A 114 15.12 24.51 -5.31
CA ILE A 114 14.35 23.93 -6.42
C ILE A 114 14.24 24.89 -7.62
N SER A 115 14.24 26.20 -7.36
CA SER A 115 14.22 27.23 -8.42
C SER A 115 15.42 27.16 -9.37
N LYS A 116 16.52 26.53 -8.95
CA LYS A 116 17.74 26.36 -9.74
C LYS A 116 17.79 25.07 -10.56
N ILE A 117 16.74 24.24 -10.50
CA ILE A 117 16.78 22.91 -11.11
C ILE A 117 17.12 22.95 -12.60
N ASN A 118 16.50 23.87 -13.35
CA ASN A 118 16.71 23.98 -14.81
C ASN A 118 18.11 24.45 -15.19
N SER A 119 18.82 25.15 -14.30
CA SER A 119 20.21 25.59 -14.56
C SER A 119 21.23 24.55 -14.13
N VAL A 120 20.96 23.81 -13.06
CA VAL A 120 21.94 22.88 -12.47
C VAL A 120 21.80 21.46 -13.03
N MET A 121 20.58 21.02 -13.35
CA MET A 121 20.37 19.64 -13.82
C MET A 121 21.12 19.33 -15.13
N PRO A 122 21.17 20.20 -16.15
CA PRO A 122 21.99 19.94 -17.32
C PRO A 122 23.47 19.73 -16.97
N GLU A 123 24.04 20.50 -16.02
CA GLU A 123 25.42 20.32 -15.58
C GLU A 123 25.64 18.94 -14.92
N LEU A 124 24.68 18.43 -14.14
CA LEU A 124 24.75 17.11 -13.51
C LEU A 124 24.58 15.97 -14.53
N MET A 125 23.84 16.20 -15.60
CA MET A 125 23.60 15.23 -16.68
C MET A 125 24.76 15.16 -17.69
N GLN A 126 25.57 16.20 -17.78
CA GLN A 126 26.71 16.23 -18.70
C GLN A 126 27.70 15.11 -18.43
N GLY A 127 28.08 14.34 -19.46
CA GLY A 127 29.00 13.21 -19.38
C GLY A 127 28.38 11.94 -18.77
N LYS A 128 27.08 11.95 -18.47
CA LYS A 128 26.32 10.75 -18.08
C LYS A 128 25.72 10.12 -19.33
N LYS A 129 25.86 8.80 -19.46
CA LYS A 129 25.26 8.04 -20.58
C LYS A 129 23.83 7.63 -20.33
N ASN A 130 23.50 7.32 -19.05
CA ASN A 130 22.25 6.69 -18.66
C ASN A 130 21.52 7.55 -17.64
N ILE A 131 20.28 7.91 -17.94
CA ILE A 131 19.39 8.61 -17.00
C ILE A 131 18.30 7.64 -16.54
N TYR A 132 18.30 7.31 -15.27
CA TYR A 132 17.30 6.48 -14.61
C TYR A 132 16.22 7.35 -13.95
N PHE A 133 14.97 7.09 -14.27
CA PHE A 133 13.82 7.74 -13.63
C PHE A 133 12.56 6.86 -13.76
N SER A 134 11.54 7.11 -12.94
CA SER A 134 10.24 6.44 -13.10
C SER A 134 9.48 7.06 -14.26
N MET A 135 9.22 6.28 -15.30
CA MET A 135 8.53 6.74 -16.52
C MET A 135 7.01 6.83 -16.32
N SER A 136 6.47 6.13 -15.31
CA SER A 136 5.03 6.07 -15.02
C SER A 136 4.57 7.14 -14.03
N ALA A 137 5.49 7.82 -13.36
CA ALA A 137 5.15 8.81 -12.34
C ALA A 137 4.69 10.14 -12.97
N ASP A 138 3.53 10.62 -12.54
CA ASP A 138 2.98 11.94 -12.92
C ASP A 138 3.63 13.05 -12.07
N ASN A 139 4.93 13.25 -12.23
CA ASN A 139 5.74 14.19 -11.45
C ASN A 139 6.51 15.22 -12.32
N GLY A 140 6.19 15.28 -13.61
CA GLY A 140 6.79 16.24 -14.55
C GLY A 140 8.13 15.79 -15.17
N LEU A 141 8.81 14.76 -14.66
CA LEU A 141 10.13 14.33 -15.15
C LEU A 141 10.09 13.92 -16.63
N GLY A 142 9.00 13.31 -17.08
CA GLY A 142 8.81 12.95 -18.48
C GLY A 142 8.93 14.13 -19.45
N ASN A 143 8.62 15.35 -19.00
CA ASN A 143 8.74 16.57 -19.78
C ASN A 143 10.08 17.30 -19.50
N TRP A 144 10.55 17.30 -18.27
CA TRP A 144 11.75 18.03 -17.89
C TRP A 144 13.03 17.41 -18.42
N ILE A 145 13.16 16.08 -18.37
CA ILE A 145 14.38 15.40 -18.84
C ILE A 145 14.66 15.65 -20.33
N PRO A 146 13.69 15.50 -21.25
CA PRO A 146 13.91 15.88 -22.65
C PRO A 146 14.31 17.35 -22.86
N MET A 147 13.73 18.27 -22.08
CA MET A 147 14.06 19.68 -22.12
C MET A 147 15.52 19.93 -21.70
N TRP A 148 15.99 19.32 -20.61
CA TRP A 148 17.38 19.42 -20.17
C TRP A 148 18.37 18.79 -21.17
N ILE A 149 17.99 17.66 -21.80
CA ILE A 149 18.78 17.04 -22.87
C ILE A 149 18.90 17.98 -24.07
N GLU A 150 17.82 18.67 -24.45
CA GLU A 150 17.84 19.64 -25.55
C GLU A 150 18.75 20.84 -25.23
N ASP A 151 18.78 21.31 -23.98
CA ASP A 151 19.70 22.35 -23.56
C ASP A 151 21.18 21.91 -23.65
N LEU A 152 21.49 20.66 -23.31
CA LEU A 152 22.83 20.10 -23.48
C LEU A 152 23.21 20.01 -24.98
N ARG A 153 22.28 19.61 -25.86
CA ARG A 153 22.52 19.48 -27.30
C ARG A 153 22.96 20.77 -27.95
N LYS A 154 22.52 21.92 -27.45
CA LYS A 154 22.95 23.24 -27.95
C LYS A 154 24.47 23.46 -27.86
N ASN A 155 25.13 22.74 -26.92
CA ASN A 155 26.54 22.90 -26.61
C ASN A 155 27.41 21.72 -27.10
N THR A 156 26.91 20.81 -27.92
CA THR A 156 27.67 19.65 -28.44
C THR A 156 28.87 20.06 -29.29
N ARG A 157 28.81 21.20 -30.00
CA ARG A 157 29.96 21.76 -30.72
C ARG A 157 31.10 22.22 -29.82
N ALA A 158 30.82 22.48 -28.54
CA ALA A 158 31.82 22.79 -27.50
C ALA A 158 32.32 21.53 -26.78
N GLY A 159 31.96 20.31 -27.24
CA GLY A 159 32.38 19.04 -26.66
C GLY A 159 31.52 18.56 -25.51
N VAL A 160 30.32 19.10 -25.33
CA VAL A 160 29.38 18.63 -24.30
C VAL A 160 28.82 17.27 -24.71
N GLU A 161 29.02 16.27 -23.87
CA GLU A 161 28.44 14.93 -24.02
C GLU A 161 27.01 14.91 -23.47
N VAL A 162 26.08 14.31 -24.25
CA VAL A 162 24.65 14.25 -23.95
C VAL A 162 24.27 12.83 -23.60
N PRO A 163 23.38 12.59 -22.61
CA PRO A 163 22.87 11.25 -22.30
C PRO A 163 22.30 10.54 -23.52
N GLU A 164 22.62 9.25 -23.63
CA GLU A 164 22.21 8.40 -24.76
C GLU A 164 20.97 7.57 -24.43
N ASN A 165 20.85 7.14 -23.16
CA ASN A 165 19.81 6.20 -22.72
C ASN A 165 18.91 6.80 -21.63
N LEU A 166 17.61 6.61 -21.80
CA LEU A 166 16.60 6.82 -20.77
C LEU A 166 16.15 5.44 -20.27
N VAL A 167 16.32 5.16 -19.00
CA VAL A 167 16.13 3.84 -18.41
C VAL A 167 15.08 3.90 -17.31
N SER A 168 14.15 2.92 -17.28
CA SER A 168 13.19 2.83 -16.19
C SER A 168 13.89 2.48 -14.89
N LEU A 169 13.71 3.32 -13.89
CA LEU A 169 14.15 3.08 -12.52
C LEU A 169 13.29 1.99 -11.83
N ASP A 170 12.05 1.86 -12.27
CA ASP A 170 11.03 1.03 -11.62
C ASP A 170 11.45 -0.44 -11.55
N SER A 171 12.10 -0.97 -12.58
CA SER A 171 12.57 -2.35 -12.61
C SER A 171 13.55 -2.72 -11.49
N ILE A 172 14.34 -1.75 -11.02
CA ILE A 172 15.29 -1.95 -9.91
C ILE A 172 14.62 -1.63 -8.58
N LEU A 173 13.96 -0.47 -8.51
CA LEU A 173 13.45 0.04 -7.25
C LEU A 173 12.25 -0.77 -6.72
N HIS A 174 11.40 -1.26 -7.62
CA HIS A 174 10.27 -2.11 -7.24
C HIS A 174 10.74 -3.46 -6.67
N GLU A 175 11.81 -4.03 -7.21
CA GLU A 175 12.41 -5.25 -6.65
C GLU A 175 13.05 -4.99 -5.27
N MET A 176 13.63 -3.81 -5.05
CA MET A 176 14.15 -3.43 -3.72
C MET A 176 13.02 -3.23 -2.70
N ARG A 177 11.88 -2.67 -3.11
CA ARG A 177 10.71 -2.44 -2.25
C ARG A 177 9.95 -3.72 -1.93
N LEU A 178 10.00 -4.72 -2.83
CA LEU A 178 9.29 -5.98 -2.65
C LEU A 178 9.80 -6.76 -1.43
N ILE A 179 11.12 -6.76 -1.20
CA ILE A 179 11.74 -7.44 -0.06
C ILE A 179 11.95 -6.44 1.07
N LYS A 180 11.13 -6.54 2.10
CA LYS A 180 11.13 -5.63 3.24
C LYS A 180 12.29 -5.92 4.19
N SER A 181 12.95 -4.88 4.67
CA SER A 181 13.93 -4.97 5.75
C SER A 181 13.25 -5.17 7.11
N ASP A 182 14.00 -5.60 8.13
CA ASP A 182 13.46 -5.78 9.49
C ASP A 182 12.78 -4.52 10.04
N LYS A 183 13.31 -3.32 9.72
CA LYS A 183 12.71 -2.06 10.15
C LYS A 183 11.40 -1.74 9.44
N GLU A 184 11.28 -2.07 8.16
CA GLU A 184 10.02 -1.95 7.43
C GLU A 184 8.98 -2.90 8.01
N ILE A 185 9.37 -4.14 8.28
CA ILE A 185 8.50 -5.13 8.91
C ILE A 185 8.04 -4.68 10.31
N GLU A 186 8.92 -4.03 11.10
CA GLU A 186 8.56 -3.46 12.41
C GLU A 186 7.48 -2.37 12.27
N ILE A 187 7.60 -1.49 11.26
CA ILE A 187 6.59 -0.46 10.97
C ILE A 187 5.27 -1.12 10.53
N MET A 188 5.33 -2.11 9.66
CA MET A 188 4.14 -2.82 9.18
C MET A 188 3.42 -3.59 10.30
N ARG A 189 4.16 -4.24 11.22
CA ARG A 189 3.55 -4.82 12.44
C ARG A 189 2.84 -3.77 13.29
N LYS A 190 3.40 -2.55 13.37
CA LYS A 190 2.75 -1.46 14.11
C LYS A 190 1.50 -0.99 13.38
N ALA A 191 1.52 -0.85 12.06
CA ALA A 191 0.34 -0.53 11.27
C ALA A 191 -0.75 -1.60 11.44
N GLY A 192 -0.39 -2.89 11.32
CA GLY A 192 -1.29 -4.03 11.56
C GLY A 192 -1.90 -4.04 12.95
N SER A 193 -1.10 -3.78 14.00
CA SER A 193 -1.62 -3.68 15.38
C SER A 193 -2.65 -2.55 15.56
N ILE A 194 -2.42 -1.38 14.94
CA ILE A 194 -3.38 -0.25 14.98
C ILE A 194 -4.66 -0.62 14.23
N THR A 195 -4.53 -1.27 13.08
CA THR A 195 -5.66 -1.71 12.27
C THR A 195 -6.50 -2.77 13.02
N CYS A 196 -5.86 -3.74 13.66
CA CYS A 196 -6.56 -4.72 14.52
C CYS A 196 -7.32 -4.06 15.68
N GLU A 197 -6.72 -3.06 16.37
CA GLU A 197 -7.43 -2.30 17.42
C GLU A 197 -8.68 -1.62 16.87
N ALA A 198 -8.61 -1.06 15.65
CA ALA A 198 -9.75 -0.41 15.01
C ALA A 198 -10.85 -1.41 14.65
N HIS A 199 -10.51 -2.56 14.09
CA HIS A 199 -11.47 -3.63 13.81
C HIS A 199 -12.16 -4.14 15.07
N ASN A 200 -11.42 -4.40 16.14
CA ASN A 200 -11.97 -4.86 17.41
C ASN A 200 -12.90 -3.82 18.04
N HIS A 201 -12.51 -2.54 17.98
CA HIS A 201 -13.36 -1.45 18.45
C HIS A 201 -14.65 -1.35 17.64
N ALA A 202 -14.57 -1.40 16.33
CA ALA A 202 -15.73 -1.32 15.44
C ALA A 202 -16.68 -2.50 15.63
N MET A 203 -16.18 -3.75 15.72
CA MET A 203 -16.99 -4.95 16.00
C MET A 203 -17.78 -4.81 17.30
N SER A 204 -17.16 -4.24 18.36
CA SER A 204 -17.81 -4.09 19.65
C SER A 204 -18.80 -2.92 19.69
N SER A 205 -18.65 -1.91 18.84
CA SER A 205 -19.46 -0.68 18.85
C SER A 205 -20.61 -0.67 17.86
N VAL A 206 -20.55 -1.47 16.78
CA VAL A 206 -21.60 -1.51 15.78
C VAL A 206 -22.92 -2.02 16.35
N LYS A 207 -24.03 -1.40 15.96
CA LYS A 207 -25.40 -1.75 16.35
C LYS A 207 -26.39 -1.37 15.25
N PRO A 208 -27.56 -2.04 15.22
CA PRO A 208 -28.64 -1.68 14.31
C PRO A 208 -29.03 -0.19 14.42
N GLY A 209 -29.32 0.43 13.28
CA GLY A 209 -29.66 1.84 13.14
C GLY A 209 -28.46 2.78 13.00
N MET A 210 -27.22 2.29 13.08
CA MET A 210 -26.05 3.06 12.62
C MET A 210 -25.99 3.12 11.10
N PHE A 211 -25.41 4.20 10.58
CA PHE A 211 -25.04 4.29 9.17
C PHE A 211 -23.60 3.81 8.97
N GLU A 212 -23.31 3.30 7.77
CA GLU A 212 -21.97 2.80 7.38
C GLU A 212 -20.87 3.84 7.64
N TYR A 213 -21.10 5.14 7.30
CA TYR A 213 -20.14 6.22 7.58
C TYR A 213 -19.91 6.48 9.08
N GLN A 214 -20.86 6.13 9.95
CA GLN A 214 -20.64 6.24 11.39
C GLN A 214 -19.71 5.14 11.89
N LEU A 215 -19.81 3.94 11.31
CA LEU A 215 -18.87 2.86 11.59
C LEU A 215 -17.46 3.18 11.01
N GLU A 216 -17.39 3.75 9.80
CA GLU A 216 -16.14 4.26 9.23
C GLU A 216 -15.45 5.27 10.16
N ALA A 217 -16.21 6.17 10.76
CA ALA A 217 -15.68 7.17 11.68
C ALA A 217 -14.98 6.55 12.91
N GLU A 218 -15.42 5.39 13.41
CA GLU A 218 -14.77 4.67 14.50
C GLU A 218 -13.37 4.14 14.09
N TYR A 219 -13.22 3.68 12.86
CA TYR A 219 -11.92 3.29 12.31
C TYR A 219 -10.98 4.50 12.21
N LEU A 220 -11.42 5.58 11.58
CA LEU A 220 -10.64 6.80 11.41
C LEU A 220 -10.23 7.41 12.74
N TYR A 221 -11.12 7.42 13.73
CA TYR A 221 -10.81 7.86 15.09
C TYR A 221 -9.71 6.99 15.72
N THR A 222 -9.83 5.68 15.61
CA THR A 222 -8.87 4.73 16.20
C THR A 222 -7.50 4.85 15.55
N PHE A 223 -7.44 4.96 14.23
CA PHE A 223 -6.20 5.21 13.48
C PHE A 223 -5.51 6.48 13.97
N ALA A 224 -6.23 7.61 13.95
CA ALA A 224 -5.68 8.91 14.33
C ALA A 224 -5.25 8.95 15.82
N LYS A 225 -6.00 8.36 16.72
CA LYS A 225 -5.70 8.23 18.16
C LYS A 225 -4.36 7.51 18.41
N ASN A 226 -4.04 6.53 17.55
CA ASN A 226 -2.82 5.73 17.63
C ASN A 226 -1.66 6.27 16.78
N GLY A 227 -1.81 7.45 16.16
CA GLY A 227 -0.76 8.15 15.41
C GLY A 227 -0.71 7.85 13.92
N ALA A 228 -1.56 6.97 13.41
CA ALA A 228 -1.80 6.79 11.99
C ALA A 228 -2.85 7.82 11.54
N ARG A 229 -2.38 8.96 10.99
CA ARG A 229 -3.28 10.08 10.65
C ARG A 229 -4.20 9.80 9.47
N PHE A 230 -3.87 8.84 8.64
CA PHE A 230 -4.56 8.55 7.38
C PHE A 230 -4.86 7.07 7.28
N PRO A 231 -6.01 6.70 6.67
CA PRO A 231 -6.19 5.36 6.15
C PRO A 231 -5.22 5.14 4.98
N ALA A 232 -4.84 3.89 4.72
CA ALA A 232 -3.99 3.52 3.58
C ALA A 232 -4.76 3.63 2.25
N TYR A 233 -6.08 3.47 2.31
CA TYR A 233 -7.03 3.56 1.20
C TYR A 233 -8.40 3.99 1.73
N ASN A 234 -9.33 4.30 0.83
CA ASN A 234 -10.71 4.62 1.22
C ASN A 234 -11.35 3.38 1.84
N SER A 235 -11.78 3.48 3.10
CA SER A 235 -12.41 2.36 3.81
C SER A 235 -13.69 1.92 3.11
N ILE A 236 -13.88 0.62 3.01
CA ILE A 236 -15.09 -0.04 2.49
C ILE A 236 -15.90 -0.48 3.70
N VAL A 237 -17.14 0.01 3.82
CA VAL A 237 -18.05 -0.38 4.89
C VAL A 237 -19.38 -0.73 4.26
N GLY A 238 -19.58 -2.01 3.91
CA GLY A 238 -20.76 -2.50 3.19
C GLY A 238 -21.66 -3.34 4.08
N GLY A 239 -22.85 -2.82 4.43
CA GLY A 239 -23.88 -3.54 5.16
C GLY A 239 -24.85 -4.31 4.24
N GLY A 240 -25.32 -5.49 4.67
CA GLY A 240 -26.25 -6.30 3.90
C GLY A 240 -25.77 -6.56 2.48
N ASN A 241 -26.60 -6.24 1.47
CA ASN A 241 -26.23 -6.46 0.06
C ASN A 241 -25.04 -5.64 -0.43
N ASN A 242 -24.70 -4.48 0.23
CA ASN A 242 -23.52 -3.70 -0.09
C ASN A 242 -22.22 -4.48 0.20
N SER A 243 -22.26 -5.48 1.09
CA SER A 243 -21.12 -6.39 1.36
C SER A 243 -20.70 -7.20 0.13
N CYS A 244 -21.56 -7.31 -0.88
CA CYS A 244 -21.28 -8.00 -2.14
C CYS A 244 -20.63 -7.11 -3.19
N ILE A 245 -20.41 -5.80 -2.91
CA ILE A 245 -19.78 -4.85 -3.82
C ILE A 245 -18.31 -4.69 -3.40
N LEU A 246 -17.37 -5.18 -4.22
CA LEU A 246 -15.98 -5.34 -3.85
C LEU A 246 -15.28 -4.06 -3.38
N HIS A 247 -15.52 -2.92 -4.05
CA HIS A 247 -14.96 -1.62 -3.72
C HIS A 247 -16.06 -0.59 -3.43
N TYR A 248 -16.94 -0.93 -2.49
CA TYR A 248 -18.03 -0.07 -2.06
C TYR A 248 -17.50 1.09 -1.21
N ASN A 249 -17.58 2.32 -1.71
CA ASN A 249 -17.01 3.52 -1.08
C ASN A 249 -18.05 4.57 -0.67
N GLU A 250 -19.32 4.36 -0.97
CA GLU A 250 -20.38 5.31 -0.62
C GLU A 250 -20.61 5.38 0.88
N ASN A 251 -20.52 4.25 1.58
CA ASN A 251 -20.63 4.11 3.03
C ASN A 251 -21.82 4.89 3.63
N ASN A 252 -22.98 4.88 2.96
CA ASN A 252 -24.09 5.79 3.29
C ASN A 252 -25.40 5.11 3.62
N SER A 253 -25.44 3.78 3.68
CA SER A 253 -26.64 2.99 4.02
C SER A 253 -26.77 2.76 5.52
N GLU A 254 -28.00 2.53 5.99
CA GLU A 254 -28.30 2.14 7.36
C GLU A 254 -27.98 0.65 7.57
N LEU A 255 -27.35 0.31 8.68
CA LEU A 255 -27.03 -1.05 9.10
C LEU A 255 -28.21 -1.62 9.90
N ASN A 256 -28.82 -2.72 9.41
CA ASN A 256 -29.99 -3.30 10.02
C ASN A 256 -29.67 -4.53 10.87
N ASP A 257 -30.55 -4.87 11.79
CA ASP A 257 -30.44 -6.12 12.55
C ASP A 257 -30.61 -7.34 11.61
N GLY A 258 -29.70 -8.29 11.75
CA GLY A 258 -29.64 -9.47 10.87
C GLY A 258 -28.70 -9.31 9.67
N ASP A 259 -28.30 -8.09 9.32
CA ASP A 259 -27.29 -7.84 8.28
C ASP A 259 -25.89 -8.28 8.74
N LEU A 260 -25.07 -8.71 7.79
CA LEU A 260 -23.62 -8.65 7.92
C LEU A 260 -23.13 -7.25 7.53
N VAL A 261 -22.05 -6.81 8.14
CA VAL A 261 -21.24 -5.71 7.62
C VAL A 261 -19.83 -6.21 7.30
N LEU A 262 -19.43 -6.06 6.06
CA LEU A 262 -18.06 -6.28 5.59
C LEU A 262 -17.36 -4.95 5.70
N VAL A 263 -16.28 -4.92 6.48
CA VAL A 263 -15.41 -3.75 6.58
C VAL A 263 -14.01 -4.12 6.12
N ASP A 264 -13.55 -3.41 5.11
CA ASP A 264 -12.20 -3.47 4.57
C ASP A 264 -11.55 -2.11 4.82
N ALA A 265 -10.65 -2.08 5.79
CA ALA A 265 -10.03 -0.85 6.29
C ALA A 265 -8.66 -1.13 6.90
N GLY A 266 -7.69 -0.34 6.49
CA GLY A 266 -6.34 -0.36 7.02
C GLY A 266 -5.75 1.03 7.17
N CYS A 267 -4.83 1.22 8.10
CA CYS A 267 -4.17 2.49 8.30
C CYS A 267 -2.84 2.59 7.56
N GLU A 268 -2.42 3.82 7.26
CA GLU A 268 -1.03 4.12 6.89
C GLU A 268 -0.28 4.62 8.13
N TYR A 269 0.76 3.88 8.55
CA TYR A 269 1.64 4.29 9.64
C TYR A 269 3.08 4.45 9.14
N ASP A 270 3.66 5.64 9.32
CA ASP A 270 5.00 5.98 8.83
C ASP A 270 5.25 5.56 7.36
N TYR A 271 4.28 5.82 6.47
CA TYR A 271 4.28 5.49 5.03
C TYR A 271 4.11 4.01 4.69
N TYR A 272 3.79 3.14 5.62
CA TYR A 272 3.50 1.73 5.34
C TYR A 272 2.03 1.44 5.60
N ALA A 273 1.41 0.75 4.64
CA ALA A 273 0.02 0.34 4.70
C ALA A 273 -0.15 -0.93 5.56
N SER A 274 -1.31 -1.06 6.17
CA SER A 274 -1.94 -2.29 6.59
C SER A 274 -3.25 -2.45 5.86
N ASP A 275 -3.68 -3.67 5.61
CA ASP A 275 -4.88 -4.02 4.86
C ASP A 275 -5.60 -5.18 5.51
N VAL A 276 -6.81 -4.94 6.02
CA VAL A 276 -7.56 -5.94 6.78
C VAL A 276 -9.03 -5.87 6.44
N THR A 277 -9.59 -7.01 6.06
CA THR A 277 -11.05 -7.17 5.96
C THR A 277 -11.56 -8.08 7.07
N ARG A 278 -12.65 -7.65 7.70
CA ARG A 278 -13.47 -8.47 8.58
C ARG A 278 -14.94 -8.33 8.22
N THR A 279 -15.63 -9.46 8.24
CA THR A 279 -17.09 -9.49 8.08
C THR A 279 -17.73 -9.98 9.38
N PHE A 280 -18.66 -9.23 9.92
CA PHE A 280 -19.29 -9.52 11.20
C PHE A 280 -20.78 -9.11 11.22
N PRO A 281 -21.61 -9.70 12.10
CA PRO A 281 -23.02 -9.33 12.17
C PRO A 281 -23.22 -7.92 12.74
N VAL A 282 -24.17 -7.17 12.21
CA VAL A 282 -24.60 -5.88 12.77
C VAL A 282 -25.25 -6.12 14.14
N GLY A 283 -26.11 -7.14 14.23
CA GLY A 283 -26.64 -7.67 15.48
C GLY A 283 -25.59 -8.41 16.31
N LYS A 284 -26.02 -9.30 17.19
CA LYS A 284 -25.12 -10.02 18.11
C LYS A 284 -24.56 -11.31 17.53
N LYS A 285 -25.23 -11.93 16.59
CA LYS A 285 -24.92 -13.26 16.09
C LYS A 285 -25.10 -13.38 14.59
N PHE A 286 -24.30 -14.21 13.98
CA PHE A 286 -24.53 -14.68 12.62
C PHE A 286 -25.78 -15.54 12.53
N THR A 287 -26.50 -15.50 11.38
CA THR A 287 -27.48 -16.54 11.05
C THR A 287 -26.81 -17.85 10.67
N GLU A 288 -27.55 -18.94 10.59
CA GLU A 288 -26.98 -20.24 10.21
C GLU A 288 -26.42 -20.23 8.78
N GLU A 289 -27.10 -19.57 7.84
CA GLU A 289 -26.64 -19.43 6.47
C GLU A 289 -25.36 -18.59 6.38
N GLN A 290 -25.29 -17.49 7.14
CA GLN A 290 -24.10 -16.65 7.20
C GLN A 290 -22.89 -17.42 7.77
N LYS A 291 -23.10 -18.25 8.82
CA LYS A 291 -22.05 -19.10 9.38
C LYS A 291 -21.50 -20.09 8.36
N LEU A 292 -22.37 -20.76 7.63
CA LEU A 292 -21.97 -21.75 6.63
C LEU A 292 -21.07 -21.14 5.54
N ILE A 293 -21.44 -19.96 5.01
CA ILE A 293 -20.58 -19.25 4.04
C ILE A 293 -19.29 -18.75 4.71
N TYR A 294 -19.40 -18.20 5.93
CA TYR A 294 -18.24 -17.68 6.67
C TYR A 294 -17.19 -18.77 6.91
N GLU A 295 -17.60 -19.98 7.30
CA GLU A 295 -16.73 -21.12 7.54
C GLU A 295 -15.97 -21.55 6.28
N VAL A 296 -16.62 -21.51 5.10
CA VAL A 296 -15.96 -21.78 3.81
C VAL A 296 -14.86 -20.74 3.54
N VAL A 297 -15.17 -19.44 3.71
CA VAL A 297 -14.18 -18.36 3.50
C VAL A 297 -13.05 -18.46 4.51
N LEU A 298 -13.33 -18.75 5.78
CA LEU A 298 -12.34 -18.90 6.83
C LEU A 298 -11.40 -20.10 6.56
N GLU A 299 -11.94 -21.22 6.09
CA GLU A 299 -11.11 -22.38 5.71
C GLU A 299 -10.25 -22.06 4.49
N ALA A 300 -10.81 -21.37 3.47
CA ALA A 300 -10.04 -20.91 2.31
C ALA A 300 -8.89 -20.00 2.73
N HIS A 301 -9.14 -19.06 3.65
CA HIS A 301 -8.12 -18.16 4.21
C HIS A 301 -7.01 -18.94 4.90
N LYS A 302 -7.34 -19.86 5.82
CA LYS A 302 -6.38 -20.70 6.53
C LYS A 302 -5.54 -21.55 5.58
N LYS A 303 -6.20 -22.24 4.63
CA LYS A 303 -5.53 -23.16 3.69
C LYS A 303 -4.64 -22.44 2.69
N SER A 304 -5.02 -21.24 2.25
CA SER A 304 -4.19 -20.44 1.37
C SER A 304 -2.90 -19.97 2.05
N MET A 305 -2.97 -19.59 3.33
CA MET A 305 -1.77 -19.20 4.09
C MET A 305 -0.79 -20.38 4.28
N GLU A 306 -1.25 -21.63 4.39
CA GLU A 306 -0.39 -22.81 4.49
C GLU A 306 0.52 -23.00 3.26
N GLU A 307 0.15 -22.40 2.11
CA GLU A 307 0.96 -22.41 0.88
C GLU A 307 2.03 -21.30 0.85
N ILE A 308 2.02 -20.34 1.79
CA ILE A 308 3.02 -19.28 1.86
C ILE A 308 4.28 -19.81 2.54
N LYS A 309 5.27 -20.14 1.72
CA LYS A 309 6.61 -20.56 2.16
C LYS A 309 7.61 -20.32 1.05
N PRO A 310 8.89 -20.05 1.39
CA PRO A 310 9.93 -19.85 0.39
C PRO A 310 9.98 -20.97 -0.65
N GLY A 311 10.07 -20.60 -1.93
CA GLY A 311 10.14 -21.51 -3.06
C GLY A 311 8.80 -22.04 -3.57
N ASN A 312 7.67 -21.73 -2.94
CA ASN A 312 6.36 -21.95 -3.56
C ASN A 312 6.02 -20.77 -4.49
N PRO A 313 5.47 -21.04 -5.68
CA PRO A 313 5.02 -19.97 -6.57
C PRO A 313 3.77 -19.26 -6.01
N TRP A 314 3.67 -17.97 -6.22
CA TRP A 314 2.62 -17.09 -5.70
C TRP A 314 1.19 -17.59 -5.98
N ASN A 315 0.94 -18.12 -7.18
CA ASN A 315 -0.40 -18.58 -7.56
C ASN A 315 -0.91 -19.76 -6.76
N LYS A 316 -0.05 -20.54 -6.09
CA LYS A 316 -0.50 -21.65 -5.24
C LYS A 316 -1.49 -21.24 -4.16
N THR A 317 -1.32 -20.04 -3.59
CA THR A 317 -2.26 -19.49 -2.60
C THR A 317 -3.64 -19.29 -3.21
N HIS A 318 -3.70 -18.73 -4.42
CA HIS A 318 -4.96 -18.54 -5.14
C HIS A 318 -5.59 -19.86 -5.55
N ASP A 319 -4.81 -20.76 -6.14
CA ASP A 319 -5.31 -22.07 -6.58
C ASP A 319 -5.92 -22.85 -5.39
N LYS A 320 -5.29 -22.75 -4.21
CA LYS A 320 -5.80 -23.38 -2.98
C LYS A 320 -7.11 -22.73 -2.51
N SER A 321 -7.22 -21.39 -2.57
CA SER A 321 -8.49 -20.73 -2.19
C SER A 321 -9.63 -21.10 -3.14
N VAL A 322 -9.35 -21.20 -4.43
CA VAL A 322 -10.34 -21.63 -5.44
C VAL A 322 -10.80 -23.05 -5.19
N GLU A 323 -9.87 -23.97 -4.89
CA GLU A 323 -10.18 -25.37 -4.52
C GLU A 323 -11.16 -25.39 -3.33
N VAL A 324 -10.80 -24.76 -2.21
CA VAL A 324 -11.60 -24.80 -0.98
C VAL A 324 -12.98 -24.14 -1.16
N ILE A 325 -13.01 -22.96 -1.81
CA ILE A 325 -14.27 -22.26 -2.07
C ILE A 325 -15.18 -23.08 -2.99
N THR A 326 -14.63 -23.67 -4.04
CA THR A 326 -15.41 -24.50 -4.98
C THR A 326 -16.02 -25.71 -4.28
N ASP A 327 -15.22 -26.42 -3.47
CA ASP A 327 -15.69 -27.57 -2.71
C ASP A 327 -16.78 -27.15 -1.71
N GLY A 328 -16.57 -26.10 -0.94
CA GLY A 328 -17.54 -25.59 0.02
C GLY A 328 -18.86 -25.13 -0.64
N LEU A 329 -18.80 -24.44 -1.78
CA LEU A 329 -20.00 -24.05 -2.52
C LEU A 329 -20.76 -25.25 -3.11
N ASN A 330 -20.06 -26.32 -3.54
CA ASN A 330 -20.67 -27.57 -3.96
C ASN A 330 -21.38 -28.27 -2.78
N ASP A 331 -20.74 -28.33 -1.62
CA ASP A 331 -21.31 -28.96 -0.41
C ASP A 331 -22.57 -28.22 0.06
N LEU A 332 -22.63 -26.91 -0.11
CA LEU A 332 -23.77 -26.07 0.20
C LEU A 332 -24.86 -26.10 -0.90
N GLY A 333 -24.59 -26.75 -2.04
CA GLY A 333 -25.51 -26.83 -3.17
C GLY A 333 -25.64 -25.52 -3.97
N LEU A 334 -24.73 -24.59 -3.79
CA LEU A 334 -24.66 -23.30 -4.52
C LEU A 334 -23.97 -23.45 -5.88
N LEU A 335 -23.08 -24.43 -6.03
CA LEU A 335 -22.54 -24.87 -7.31
C LEU A 335 -22.98 -26.31 -7.61
N GLN A 336 -23.05 -26.67 -8.89
CA GLN A 336 -23.36 -28.02 -9.33
C GLN A 336 -22.28 -28.50 -10.32
N GLY A 337 -21.44 -29.41 -9.86
CA GLY A 337 -20.39 -30.00 -10.70
C GLY A 337 -19.34 -28.97 -11.16
N ASN A 338 -19.16 -28.83 -12.48
CA ASN A 338 -18.16 -27.93 -13.08
C ASN A 338 -18.68 -26.52 -13.35
N GLN A 339 -19.67 -26.05 -12.60
CA GLN A 339 -20.11 -24.65 -12.71
C GLN A 339 -18.97 -23.69 -12.34
N ASP A 340 -19.02 -22.48 -12.92
CA ASP A 340 -18.01 -21.47 -12.74
C ASP A 340 -18.11 -20.83 -11.34
N TYR A 341 -17.13 -21.07 -10.49
CA TYR A 341 -17.01 -20.48 -9.16
C TYR A 341 -16.86 -18.94 -9.23
N SER A 342 -16.40 -18.39 -10.36
CA SER A 342 -16.15 -16.96 -10.52
C SER A 342 -17.41 -16.10 -10.37
N LYS A 343 -18.60 -16.72 -10.43
CA LYS A 343 -19.88 -16.10 -10.12
C LYS A 343 -19.96 -15.62 -8.66
N PHE A 344 -19.23 -16.29 -7.75
CA PHE A 344 -19.23 -16.02 -6.31
C PHE A 344 -17.88 -15.52 -5.79
N TYR A 345 -16.79 -15.84 -6.48
CA TYR A 345 -15.42 -15.44 -6.12
C TYR A 345 -14.67 -14.98 -7.37
N MET A 346 -14.67 -13.67 -7.64
CA MET A 346 -14.26 -13.08 -8.91
C MET A 346 -12.92 -12.33 -8.86
N HIS A 347 -12.26 -12.26 -7.69
CA HIS A 347 -10.97 -11.57 -7.54
C HIS A 347 -9.83 -12.54 -7.20
N ARG A 348 -8.59 -12.05 -7.20
CA ARG A 348 -7.42 -12.81 -6.77
C ARG A 348 -7.38 -12.92 -5.25
N ILE A 349 -6.55 -13.86 -4.76
CA ILE A 349 -6.38 -14.12 -3.33
C ILE A 349 -5.74 -12.97 -2.56
N GLY A 350 -5.07 -12.02 -3.23
CA GLY A 350 -4.37 -10.94 -2.59
C GLY A 350 -3.39 -10.23 -3.53
N HIS A 351 -2.60 -9.34 -2.94
CA HIS A 351 -1.62 -8.51 -3.62
C HIS A 351 -0.41 -8.22 -2.72
N TRP A 352 0.69 -7.73 -3.31
CA TRP A 352 1.81 -7.23 -2.52
C TRP A 352 1.38 -6.03 -1.69
N LEU A 353 1.91 -5.94 -0.47
CA LEU A 353 1.63 -4.87 0.49
C LEU A 353 2.94 -4.24 0.95
N GLY A 354 2.94 -2.93 1.15
CA GLY A 354 4.11 -2.21 1.64
C GLY A 354 3.86 -0.72 1.84
N MET A 355 4.64 0.14 1.17
CA MET A 355 4.41 1.59 1.22
C MET A 355 3.13 2.00 0.47
N ASP A 356 2.73 1.23 -0.52
CA ASP A 356 1.45 1.36 -1.19
C ASP A 356 0.58 0.16 -0.80
N VAL A 357 -0.75 0.33 -0.73
CA VAL A 357 -1.66 -0.78 -0.42
C VAL A 357 -1.55 -1.87 -1.49
N HIS A 358 -1.63 -1.51 -2.76
CA HIS A 358 -1.25 -2.35 -3.88
C HIS A 358 0.21 -2.06 -4.21
N ASP A 359 1.12 -2.71 -3.46
CA ASP A 359 2.55 -2.39 -3.56
C ASP A 359 3.17 -2.95 -4.84
N VAL A 360 4.31 -2.38 -5.17
CA VAL A 360 5.07 -2.68 -6.37
C VAL A 360 5.77 -4.04 -6.30
N GLY A 361 6.10 -4.60 -7.45
CA GLY A 361 6.78 -5.88 -7.61
C GLY A 361 6.09 -6.77 -8.64
N ASN A 362 6.88 -7.44 -9.46
CA ASN A 362 6.32 -8.32 -10.49
C ASN A 362 5.82 -9.64 -9.88
N TYR A 363 4.61 -10.04 -10.23
CA TYR A 363 4.04 -11.34 -9.86
C TYR A 363 4.58 -12.49 -10.72
N LYS A 364 5.14 -12.16 -11.89
CA LYS A 364 5.76 -13.12 -12.81
C LYS A 364 7.13 -12.65 -13.24
N ARG A 365 8.05 -13.59 -13.46
CA ARG A 365 9.34 -13.39 -14.12
C ARG A 365 9.44 -14.35 -15.27
N ASP A 366 9.84 -13.89 -16.44
CA ASP A 366 9.99 -14.71 -17.67
C ASP A 366 8.76 -15.57 -18.01
N GLY A 367 7.56 -15.06 -17.67
CA GLY A 367 6.29 -15.75 -17.91
C GLY A 367 5.83 -16.69 -16.79
N GLU A 368 6.72 -17.10 -15.90
CA GLU A 368 6.42 -17.97 -14.76
C GLU A 368 6.03 -17.18 -13.51
N TRP A 369 5.18 -17.76 -12.67
CA TRP A 369 4.82 -17.16 -11.38
C TRP A 369 6.05 -17.10 -10.47
N ARG A 370 6.21 -15.97 -9.81
CA ARG A 370 7.30 -15.72 -8.87
C ARG A 370 7.15 -16.60 -7.64
N ASP A 371 8.26 -17.20 -7.21
CA ASP A 371 8.34 -17.91 -5.93
C ASP A 371 8.37 -16.91 -4.78
N PHE A 372 7.81 -17.31 -3.64
CA PHE A 372 7.94 -16.55 -2.40
C PHE A 372 9.37 -16.52 -1.91
N GLU A 373 9.79 -15.33 -1.48
CA GLU A 373 11.10 -15.07 -0.85
C GLU A 373 10.89 -14.44 0.53
N PRO A 374 11.72 -14.75 1.53
CA PRO A 374 11.65 -14.10 2.84
C PRO A 374 11.71 -12.58 2.74
N GLY A 375 10.88 -11.90 3.52
CA GLY A 375 10.75 -10.43 3.49
C GLY A 375 9.67 -9.92 2.54
N MET A 376 9.05 -10.75 1.71
CA MET A 376 7.84 -10.37 0.97
C MET A 376 6.66 -10.23 1.92
N VAL A 377 5.82 -9.23 1.70
CA VAL A 377 4.55 -9.05 2.42
C VAL A 377 3.42 -8.95 1.43
N MET A 378 2.32 -9.65 1.71
CA MET A 378 1.13 -9.69 0.86
C MET A 378 -0.14 -9.80 1.70
N THR A 379 -1.29 -9.51 1.09
CA THR A 379 -2.61 -9.82 1.65
C THR A 379 -3.02 -11.25 1.31
N ILE A 380 -3.86 -11.84 2.16
CA ILE A 380 -4.62 -13.06 1.90
C ILE A 380 -6.08 -12.78 2.22
N GLU A 381 -6.92 -12.67 1.18
CA GLU A 381 -8.26 -12.07 1.24
C GLU A 381 -9.33 -12.86 0.47
N PRO A 382 -9.49 -14.17 0.66
CA PRO A 382 -10.58 -14.89 -0.02
C PRO A 382 -11.94 -14.32 0.37
N GLY A 383 -12.91 -14.40 -0.55
CA GLY A 383 -14.26 -13.95 -0.30
C GLY A 383 -15.30 -14.71 -1.13
N ILE A 384 -16.55 -14.69 -0.64
CA ILE A 384 -17.73 -15.19 -1.33
C ILE A 384 -18.79 -14.10 -1.32
N TYR A 385 -19.36 -13.80 -2.49
CA TYR A 385 -20.33 -12.71 -2.68
C TYR A 385 -21.56 -13.23 -3.42
N ILE A 386 -22.69 -13.27 -2.72
CA ILE A 386 -23.96 -13.80 -3.24
C ILE A 386 -24.93 -12.63 -3.39
N LEU A 387 -24.84 -11.94 -4.54
CA LEU A 387 -25.68 -10.79 -4.86
C LEU A 387 -27.17 -11.14 -4.79
N ASP A 388 -28.00 -10.20 -4.36
CA ASP A 388 -29.47 -10.34 -4.33
C ASP A 388 -30.08 -10.44 -5.73
N SER A 389 -29.38 -9.99 -6.76
CA SER A 389 -29.79 -10.07 -8.16
C SER A 389 -29.52 -11.41 -8.83
N LEU A 390 -28.90 -12.38 -8.12
CA LEU A 390 -28.65 -13.70 -8.68
C LEU A 390 -29.92 -14.51 -8.82
N GLU A 391 -30.23 -14.92 -10.05
CA GLU A 391 -31.32 -15.84 -10.35
C GLU A 391 -30.90 -17.29 -10.04
N ASP A 392 -31.85 -18.17 -9.78
CA ASP A 392 -31.66 -19.60 -9.48
C ASP A 392 -30.88 -19.92 -8.18
N ILE A 393 -30.80 -18.95 -7.26
CA ILE A 393 -30.26 -19.13 -5.91
C ILE A 393 -31.38 -19.03 -4.88
N ASP A 394 -31.41 -19.96 -3.90
CA ASP A 394 -32.36 -19.89 -2.79
C ASP A 394 -32.19 -18.54 -2.06
N THR A 395 -33.30 -17.85 -1.84
CA THR A 395 -33.35 -16.49 -1.26
C THR A 395 -32.65 -16.38 0.09
N LYS A 396 -32.51 -17.47 0.84
CA LYS A 396 -31.80 -17.51 2.14
C LYS A 396 -30.31 -17.18 2.03
N TRP A 397 -29.72 -17.33 0.82
CA TRP A 397 -28.30 -17.05 0.57
C TRP A 397 -28.04 -15.65 0.01
N LEU A 398 -29.10 -14.98 -0.51
CA LEU A 398 -28.93 -13.71 -1.19
C LEU A 398 -28.51 -12.59 -0.23
N GLY A 399 -27.66 -11.69 -0.73
CA GLY A 399 -27.15 -10.55 0.04
C GLY A 399 -26.05 -10.90 1.05
N ILE A 400 -25.47 -12.10 0.97
CA ILE A 400 -24.35 -12.51 1.82
C ILE A 400 -23.04 -12.26 1.08
N GLY A 401 -22.28 -11.23 1.53
CA GLY A 401 -20.90 -10.96 1.10
C GLY A 401 -19.97 -11.12 2.28
N ILE A 402 -18.95 -11.98 2.14
CA ILE A 402 -17.97 -12.27 3.19
C ILE A 402 -16.59 -12.25 2.58
N ARG A 403 -15.68 -11.45 3.16
CA ARG A 403 -14.23 -11.46 2.95
C ARG A 403 -13.53 -11.52 4.29
N ILE A 404 -12.45 -12.30 4.39
CA ILE A 404 -11.56 -12.35 5.55
C ILE A 404 -10.15 -12.15 5.03
N GLU A 405 -9.45 -11.15 5.57
CA GLU A 405 -8.17 -10.70 5.07
C GLU A 405 -7.18 -10.41 6.18
N ASP A 406 -5.95 -10.79 5.96
CA ASP A 406 -4.81 -10.45 6.82
C ASP A 406 -3.57 -10.09 6.00
N ASP A 407 -2.72 -9.23 6.60
CA ASP A 407 -1.36 -8.95 6.16
C ASP A 407 -0.44 -10.10 6.53
N VAL A 408 0.28 -10.66 5.57
CA VAL A 408 1.11 -11.85 5.77
C VAL A 408 2.53 -11.62 5.28
N LEU A 409 3.51 -11.84 6.18
CA LEU A 409 4.94 -11.80 5.90
C LEU A 409 5.45 -13.19 5.54
N VAL A 410 6.20 -13.32 4.47
CA VAL A 410 6.97 -14.53 4.15
C VAL A 410 8.21 -14.57 5.04
N THR A 411 8.37 -15.62 5.85
CA THR A 411 9.53 -15.86 6.72
C THR A 411 10.50 -16.85 6.10
N GLU A 412 11.63 -17.12 6.75
CA GLU A 412 12.62 -18.12 6.29
C GLU A 412 12.06 -19.54 6.16
N THR A 413 11.00 -19.89 6.90
CA THR A 413 10.47 -21.26 6.98
C THR A 413 8.97 -21.37 6.68
N GLY A 414 8.28 -20.28 6.46
CA GLY A 414 6.83 -20.24 6.25
C GLY A 414 6.31 -18.82 6.23
N PHE A 415 5.36 -18.48 7.10
CA PHE A 415 4.74 -17.16 7.16
C PHE A 415 4.53 -16.68 8.60
N GLU A 416 4.30 -15.37 8.72
CA GLU A 416 3.84 -14.71 9.95
C GLU A 416 2.66 -13.81 9.58
N ILE A 417 1.58 -13.85 10.36
CA ILE A 417 0.46 -12.92 10.22
C ILE A 417 0.84 -11.64 10.96
N LEU A 418 0.85 -10.50 10.26
CA LEU A 418 1.16 -9.18 10.85
C LEU A 418 -0.05 -8.56 11.55
N THR A 419 -1.24 -9.12 11.35
CA THR A 419 -2.53 -8.67 11.88
C THR A 419 -3.23 -9.71 12.76
N PRO A 420 -2.51 -10.34 13.72
CA PRO A 420 -3.03 -11.51 14.45
C PRO A 420 -4.14 -11.16 15.45
N ASP A 421 -4.22 -9.92 15.92
CA ASP A 421 -5.02 -9.52 17.07
C ASP A 421 -6.49 -9.21 16.73
N SER A 422 -6.89 -9.25 15.46
CA SER A 422 -8.30 -9.12 15.05
C SER A 422 -8.92 -10.51 14.85
N PRO A 423 -10.02 -10.84 15.56
CA PRO A 423 -10.59 -12.17 15.55
C PRO A 423 -11.12 -12.58 14.17
N ARG A 424 -11.00 -13.87 13.88
CA ARG A 424 -11.48 -14.52 12.66
C ARG A 424 -12.50 -15.61 12.94
N GLU A 425 -12.42 -16.24 14.14
CA GLU A 425 -13.34 -17.30 14.52
C GLU A 425 -14.72 -16.70 14.87
N ILE A 426 -15.79 -17.35 14.41
CA ILE A 426 -17.19 -16.92 14.66
C ILE A 426 -17.44 -16.72 16.16
N SER A 427 -16.98 -17.65 17.00
CA SER A 427 -17.15 -17.58 18.44
C SER A 427 -16.50 -16.35 19.05
N ASP A 428 -15.32 -15.97 18.57
CA ASP A 428 -14.57 -14.83 19.10
C ASP A 428 -15.21 -13.51 18.68
N ILE A 429 -15.70 -13.43 17.44
CA ILE A 429 -16.46 -12.27 16.95
C ILE A 429 -17.77 -12.12 17.75
N GLU A 430 -18.56 -13.18 17.94
CA GLU A 430 -19.79 -13.14 18.71
C GLU A 430 -19.54 -12.76 20.18
N ASN A 431 -18.40 -13.19 20.76
CA ASN A 431 -18.01 -12.83 22.14
C ASN A 431 -17.67 -11.34 22.29
N LEU A 432 -17.06 -10.69 21.28
CA LEU A 432 -16.82 -9.24 21.30
C LEU A 432 -18.10 -8.42 21.29
N LYS A 433 -19.21 -9.00 20.82
CA LYS A 433 -20.53 -8.36 20.68
C LYS A 433 -21.50 -8.70 21.85
N ALA A 434 -21.08 -9.58 22.76
CA ALA A 434 -21.89 -9.98 23.89
C ALA A 434 -21.98 -8.87 24.97
#